data_eb4be396ba5149182b13ce6e6d199489
#
_entry.id   eb4be396ba5149182b13ce6e6d199489
#
_cell.length_a   1.000
_cell.length_b   1.000
_cell.length_c   1.000
_cell.angle_alpha   90.00
_cell.angle_beta   90.00
_cell.angle_gamma   90.00
#
_symmetry.space_group_name_H-M   'P 1'
#
loop_
_entity.id
_entity.type
_entity.pdbx_description
1 polymer ?
#
loop_
_entity_poly.entity_id
_entity_poly.type
_entity_poly.pdbx_seq_one_letter_code
_entity_poly.pdbx_strand_id
1 'polypeptide(L)'
;DTNAESSMQNKVIEYVKQYAMITLSISIMSVGVYFFKFPNNFVFGGVTGTAALVAKLTPMSASAFSSAANLVLLVVGLIFLGKEFAMTTGYATFVMSAELMAFEKICPLSGPLSDQPMLDLLFAIALPAIASIGRIAGGTDIIALIVEKYTHIHSIAVALFITDLFMVIAACFVFDLYTALYSFVGLTVKSLVIDAVLEKIKMCKAIL
;
A
#
# COMPACT_ATOMS: atom_id res chain seq x y z
N ASP A 1 12.63 -42.31 -3.69
CA ASP A 1 13.41 -41.06 -3.52
C ASP A 1 13.08 -40.00 -4.59
N THR A 2 12.90 -40.40 -5.87
CA THR A 2 12.57 -39.47 -6.97
C THR A 2 11.25 -38.70 -6.80
N ASN A 3 10.24 -39.29 -6.17
CA ASN A 3 8.95 -38.63 -5.91
C ASN A 3 9.03 -37.57 -4.81
N ALA A 4 9.90 -37.71 -3.84
CA ALA A 4 10.13 -36.75 -2.78
C ALA A 4 10.94 -35.56 -3.29
N GLU A 5 11.93 -35.78 -4.16
CA GLU A 5 12.73 -34.74 -4.80
C GLU A 5 11.88 -33.90 -5.77
N SER A 6 11.02 -34.51 -6.59
CA SER A 6 10.13 -33.76 -7.48
C SER A 6 9.09 -32.95 -6.72
N SER A 7 8.58 -33.44 -5.60
CA SER A 7 7.66 -32.73 -4.72
C SER A 7 8.35 -31.53 -4.05
N MET A 8 9.60 -31.66 -3.65
CA MET A 8 10.38 -30.58 -3.05
C MET A 8 10.75 -29.50 -4.07
N GLN A 9 11.15 -29.90 -5.29
CA GLN A 9 11.39 -28.98 -6.39
C GLN A 9 10.15 -28.17 -6.77
N ASN A 10 8.98 -28.80 -6.85
CA ASN A 10 7.74 -28.10 -7.15
C ASN A 10 7.37 -27.07 -6.08
N LYS A 11 7.56 -27.38 -4.80
CA LYS A 11 7.35 -26.42 -3.70
C LYS A 11 8.32 -25.24 -3.79
N VAL A 12 9.60 -25.46 -4.06
CA VAL A 12 10.58 -24.40 -4.22
C VAL A 12 10.21 -23.48 -5.39
N ILE A 13 9.80 -24.04 -6.52
CA ILE A 13 9.36 -23.28 -7.69
C ILE A 13 8.13 -22.42 -7.35
N GLU A 14 7.16 -22.97 -6.61
CA GLU A 14 5.99 -22.22 -6.18
C GLU A 14 6.36 -21.06 -5.25
N TYR A 15 7.25 -21.26 -4.29
CA TYR A 15 7.74 -20.18 -3.42
C TYR A 15 8.48 -19.09 -4.21
N VAL A 16 9.39 -19.47 -5.12
CA VAL A 16 10.11 -18.52 -5.96
C VAL A 16 9.15 -17.70 -6.82
N LYS A 17 8.16 -18.36 -7.44
CA LYS A 17 7.12 -17.68 -8.23
C LYS A 17 6.29 -16.72 -7.39
N GLN A 18 5.91 -17.13 -6.17
CA GLN A 18 5.17 -16.29 -5.25
C GLN A 18 5.96 -15.03 -4.87
N TYR A 19 7.20 -15.16 -4.45
CA TYR A 19 8.04 -14.02 -4.07
C TYR A 19 8.39 -13.12 -5.26
N ALA A 20 8.58 -13.68 -6.45
CA ALA A 20 8.78 -12.89 -7.68
C ALA A 20 7.52 -12.05 -8.01
N MET A 21 6.33 -12.62 -7.89
CA MET A 21 5.08 -11.87 -8.08
C MET A 21 4.89 -10.79 -7.01
N ILE A 22 5.25 -11.08 -5.77
CA ILE A 22 5.23 -10.10 -4.68
C ILE A 22 6.14 -8.92 -5.02
N THR A 23 7.38 -9.20 -5.40
CA THR A 23 8.36 -8.16 -5.76
C THR A 23 7.84 -7.29 -6.91
N LEU A 24 7.35 -7.90 -7.98
CA LEU A 24 6.81 -7.15 -9.13
C LEU A 24 5.63 -6.25 -8.73
N SER A 25 4.70 -6.77 -7.93
CA SER A 25 3.55 -5.98 -7.47
C SER A 25 3.98 -4.82 -6.57
N ILE A 26 4.91 -5.04 -5.66
CA ILE A 26 5.44 -3.98 -4.79
C ILE A 26 6.18 -2.92 -5.62
N SER A 27 6.96 -3.33 -6.61
CA SER A 27 7.66 -2.37 -7.50
C SER A 27 6.68 -1.47 -8.25
N ILE A 28 5.59 -2.02 -8.79
CA ILE A 28 4.53 -1.24 -9.43
C ILE A 28 3.89 -0.27 -8.42
N MET A 29 3.60 -0.74 -7.22
CA MET A 29 3.03 0.08 -6.14
C MET A 29 3.98 1.21 -5.71
N SER A 30 5.26 0.91 -5.53
CA SER A 30 6.29 1.88 -5.13
C SER A 30 6.45 2.98 -6.17
N VAL A 31 6.40 2.64 -7.47
CA VAL A 31 6.39 3.63 -8.56
C VAL A 31 5.17 4.55 -8.46
N GLY A 32 3.98 4.01 -8.26
CA GLY A 32 2.76 4.80 -8.10
C GLY A 32 2.81 5.74 -6.92
N VAL A 33 3.34 5.28 -5.79
CA VAL A 33 3.46 6.07 -4.57
C VAL A 33 4.54 7.15 -4.71
N TYR A 34 5.74 6.79 -5.15
CA TYR A 34 6.86 7.70 -5.19
C TYR A 34 6.71 8.78 -6.26
N PHE A 35 6.37 8.41 -7.49
CA PHE A 35 6.36 9.31 -8.64
C PHE A 35 5.07 10.13 -8.77
N PHE A 36 3.94 9.61 -8.32
CA PHE A 36 2.65 10.26 -8.54
C PHE A 36 1.97 10.74 -7.26
N LYS A 37 2.10 10.01 -6.16
CA LYS A 37 1.40 10.33 -4.93
C LYS A 37 2.14 11.32 -4.05
N PHE A 38 3.40 11.07 -3.73
CA PHE A 38 4.19 11.92 -2.84
C PHE A 38 4.40 13.34 -3.40
N PRO A 39 4.78 13.54 -4.68
CA PRO A 39 5.01 14.88 -5.20
C PRO A 39 3.76 15.75 -5.26
N ASN A 40 2.58 15.13 -5.37
CA ASN A 40 1.29 15.82 -5.38
C ASN A 40 0.69 15.98 -3.97
N ASN A 41 1.34 15.47 -2.93
CA ASN A 41 0.85 15.49 -1.55
C ASN A 41 -0.53 14.85 -1.38
N PHE A 42 -0.84 13.81 -2.15
CA PHE A 42 -2.12 13.13 -2.04
C PHE A 42 -2.22 12.33 -0.73
N VAL A 43 -3.20 12.69 0.09
CA VAL A 43 -3.39 12.15 1.44
C VAL A 43 -4.51 11.11 1.43
N PHE A 44 -4.21 9.92 0.95
CA PHE A 44 -5.06 8.73 1.06
C PHE A 44 -4.16 7.49 1.08
N GLY A 45 -4.69 6.35 1.49
CA GLY A 45 -3.94 5.10 1.51
C GLY A 45 -3.06 4.92 2.74
N GLY A 46 -3.59 5.23 3.91
CA GLY A 46 -3.02 4.91 5.22
C GLY A 46 -1.62 5.46 5.44
N VAL A 47 -0.62 4.59 5.64
CA VAL A 47 0.76 5.01 5.98
C VAL A 47 1.37 5.95 4.94
N THR A 48 1.16 5.69 3.65
CA THR A 48 1.69 6.58 2.59
C THR A 48 0.95 7.92 2.52
N GLY A 49 -0.32 7.95 2.89
CA GLY A 49 -1.09 9.19 3.06
C GLY A 49 -0.61 9.99 4.28
N THR A 50 -0.40 9.31 5.41
CA THR A 50 0.20 9.92 6.61
C THR A 50 1.59 10.45 6.32
N ALA A 51 2.39 9.75 5.52
CA ALA A 51 3.72 10.16 5.14
C ALA A 51 3.72 11.52 4.40
N ALA A 52 2.76 11.77 3.52
CA ALA A 52 2.60 13.05 2.85
C ALA A 52 2.30 14.20 3.84
N LEU A 53 1.44 13.96 4.84
CA LEU A 53 1.15 14.94 5.89
C LEU A 53 2.39 15.23 6.74
N VAL A 54 3.09 14.20 7.19
CA VAL A 54 4.27 14.36 8.05
C VAL A 54 5.41 15.06 7.31
N ALA A 55 5.63 14.73 6.04
CA ALA A 55 6.64 15.40 5.21
C ALA A 55 6.37 16.91 5.03
N LYS A 56 5.11 17.33 5.10
CA LYS A 56 4.75 18.74 5.07
C LYS A 56 5.00 19.46 6.39
N LEU A 57 4.79 18.76 7.50
CA LEU A 57 4.86 19.33 8.85
C LEU A 57 6.25 19.20 9.49
N THR A 58 7.12 18.34 8.95
CA THR A 58 8.44 18.05 9.50
C THR A 58 9.50 18.07 8.40
N PRO A 59 10.80 18.16 8.73
CA PRO A 59 11.88 18.07 7.75
C PRO A 59 12.12 16.62 7.24
N MET A 60 11.33 15.64 7.67
CA MET A 60 11.46 14.25 7.25
C MET A 60 10.81 14.03 5.88
N SER A 61 11.48 13.30 5.00
CA SER A 61 10.89 12.93 3.70
C SER A 61 9.74 11.93 3.86
N ALA A 62 8.80 11.96 2.91
CA ALA A 62 7.67 11.02 2.89
C ALA A 62 8.15 9.56 2.79
N SER A 63 9.20 9.29 2.01
CA SER A 63 9.79 7.96 1.86
C SER A 63 10.39 7.46 3.18
N ALA A 64 11.15 8.30 3.89
CA ALA A 64 11.76 7.94 5.17
C ALA A 64 10.69 7.69 6.25
N PHE A 65 9.69 8.55 6.35
CA PHE A 65 8.59 8.34 7.29
C PHE A 65 7.79 7.08 6.97
N SER A 66 7.42 6.89 5.70
CA SER A 66 6.68 5.69 5.26
C SER A 66 7.44 4.41 5.59
N SER A 67 8.75 4.38 5.35
CA SER A 67 9.59 3.23 5.65
C SER A 67 9.68 2.94 7.15
N ALA A 68 9.87 3.97 7.97
CA ALA A 68 9.91 3.83 9.43
C ALA A 68 8.56 3.38 9.99
N ALA A 69 7.46 3.99 9.56
CA ALA A 69 6.11 3.64 10.01
C ALA A 69 5.73 2.20 9.60
N ASN A 70 6.06 1.79 8.39
CA ASN A 70 5.83 0.42 7.94
C ASN A 70 6.63 -0.61 8.74
N LEU A 71 7.86 -0.28 9.15
CA LEU A 71 8.66 -1.15 10.01
C LEU A 71 8.03 -1.30 11.40
N VAL A 72 7.57 -0.20 12.00
CA VAL A 72 6.85 -0.23 13.28
C VAL A 72 5.58 -1.05 13.16
N LEU A 73 4.79 -0.84 12.13
CA LEU A 73 3.56 -1.61 11.87
C LEU A 73 3.84 -3.09 11.63
N LEU A 74 4.97 -3.44 11.02
CA LEU A 74 5.37 -4.83 10.85
C LEU A 74 5.61 -5.51 12.21
N VAL A 75 6.27 -4.82 13.15
CA VAL A 75 6.48 -5.33 14.51
C VAL A 75 5.14 -5.50 15.23
N VAL A 76 4.24 -4.53 15.11
CA VAL A 76 2.88 -4.61 15.67
C VAL A 76 2.11 -5.77 15.01
N GLY A 77 2.16 -5.90 13.70
CA GLY A 77 1.52 -7.00 12.95
C GLY A 77 2.05 -8.37 13.36
N LEU A 78 3.36 -8.50 13.63
CA LEU A 78 3.96 -9.74 14.14
C LEU A 78 3.34 -10.17 15.48
N ILE A 79 3.08 -9.21 16.38
CA ILE A 79 2.52 -9.47 17.70
C ILE A 79 1.05 -9.90 17.60
N PHE A 80 0.25 -9.22 16.75
CA PHE A 80 -1.20 -9.41 16.69
C PHE A 80 -1.67 -10.43 15.66
N LEU A 81 -0.96 -10.60 14.55
CA LEU A 81 -1.39 -11.42 13.40
C LEU A 81 -0.55 -12.70 13.22
N GLY A 82 0.59 -12.79 13.88
CA GLY A 82 1.41 -14.00 13.92
C GLY A 82 2.53 -14.06 12.87
N LYS A 83 3.33 -15.14 12.93
CA LYS A 83 4.60 -15.26 12.20
C LYS A 83 4.43 -15.44 10.69
N GLU A 84 3.44 -16.21 10.24
CA GLU A 84 3.23 -16.48 8.80
C GLU A 84 2.88 -15.21 8.04
N PHE A 85 1.99 -14.41 8.61
CA PHE A 85 1.65 -13.10 8.09
C PHE A 85 2.86 -12.16 8.08
N ALA A 86 3.62 -12.14 9.18
CA ALA A 86 4.78 -11.28 9.35
C ALA A 86 5.91 -11.57 8.35
N MET A 87 6.11 -12.81 7.93
CA MET A 87 7.16 -13.16 6.96
C MET A 87 6.85 -12.59 5.57
N THR A 88 5.65 -12.81 5.05
CA THR A 88 5.25 -12.31 3.72
C THR A 88 5.13 -10.79 3.70
N THR A 89 4.47 -10.23 4.72
CA THR A 89 4.32 -8.77 4.87
C THR A 89 5.66 -8.10 5.16
N GLY A 90 6.52 -8.74 5.93
CA GLY A 90 7.87 -8.26 6.23
C GLY A 90 8.73 -8.14 4.98
N TYR A 91 8.70 -9.15 4.12
CA TYR A 91 9.39 -9.09 2.83
C TYR A 91 8.85 -7.96 1.96
N ALA A 92 7.54 -7.86 1.80
CA ALA A 92 6.89 -6.80 1.03
C ALA A 92 7.21 -5.40 1.57
N THR A 93 7.15 -5.22 2.89
CA THR A 93 7.50 -3.96 3.57
C THR A 93 8.97 -3.59 3.37
N PHE A 94 9.87 -4.57 3.47
CA PHE A 94 11.30 -4.34 3.24
C PHE A 94 11.58 -3.91 1.80
N VAL A 95 11.03 -4.62 0.81
CA VAL A 95 11.20 -4.29 -0.61
C VAL A 95 10.66 -2.90 -0.91
N MET A 96 9.43 -2.58 -0.47
CA MET A 96 8.83 -1.27 -0.67
C MET A 96 9.68 -0.14 -0.05
N SER A 97 10.13 -0.33 1.18
CA SER A 97 10.96 0.65 1.88
C SER A 97 12.30 0.87 1.17
N ALA A 98 12.94 -0.20 0.74
CA ALA A 98 14.19 -0.13 -0.01
C ALA A 98 14.01 0.59 -1.36
N GLU A 99 12.93 0.30 -2.08
CA GLU A 99 12.63 0.95 -3.36
C GLU A 99 12.30 2.44 -3.19
N LEU A 100 11.46 2.82 -2.23
CA LEU A 100 11.15 4.23 -1.96
C LEU A 100 12.40 5.04 -1.62
N MET A 101 13.28 4.49 -0.77
CA MET A 101 14.55 5.14 -0.43
C MET A 101 15.53 5.16 -1.60
N ALA A 102 15.55 4.13 -2.44
CA ALA A 102 16.36 4.08 -3.64
C ALA A 102 15.89 5.13 -4.66
N PHE A 103 14.59 5.24 -4.90
CA PHE A 103 14.03 6.25 -5.80
C PHE A 103 14.34 7.67 -5.33
N GLU A 104 14.26 7.92 -4.02
CA GLU A 104 14.62 9.24 -3.45
C GLU A 104 16.09 9.62 -3.70
N LYS A 105 17.00 8.65 -3.69
CA LYS A 105 18.41 8.88 -3.97
C LYS A 105 18.75 8.98 -5.46
N ILE A 106 18.11 8.13 -6.28
CA ILE A 106 18.43 8.02 -7.72
C ILE A 106 17.70 9.09 -8.53
N CYS A 107 16.46 9.38 -8.18
CA CYS A 107 15.58 10.28 -8.90
C CYS A 107 14.84 11.22 -7.92
N PRO A 108 15.55 12.17 -7.27
CA PRO A 108 14.91 13.09 -6.35
C PRO A 108 13.93 13.99 -7.11
N LEU A 109 12.68 14.00 -6.68
CA LEU A 109 11.62 14.82 -7.27
C LEU A 109 11.41 16.09 -6.45
N SER A 110 11.43 17.24 -7.13
CA SER A 110 11.17 18.54 -6.51
C SER A 110 9.71 18.98 -6.60
N GLY A 111 8.87 18.21 -7.29
CA GLY A 111 7.46 18.52 -7.49
C GLY A 111 6.74 17.46 -8.33
N PRO A 112 5.46 17.68 -8.68
CA PRO A 112 4.67 16.80 -9.50
C PRO A 112 5.34 16.44 -10.82
N LEU A 113 5.09 15.22 -11.30
CA LEU A 113 5.67 14.73 -12.55
C LEU A 113 4.97 15.35 -13.77
N SER A 114 3.70 15.68 -13.65
CA SER A 114 2.91 16.33 -14.71
C SER A 114 2.26 17.62 -14.21
N ASP A 115 1.90 18.49 -15.15
CA ASP A 115 1.14 19.72 -14.87
C ASP A 115 -0.37 19.44 -14.70
N GLN A 116 -0.76 18.17 -14.74
CA GLN A 116 -2.15 17.74 -14.65
C GLN A 116 -2.38 16.86 -13.40
N PRO A 117 -2.78 17.43 -12.27
CA PRO A 117 -2.96 16.67 -11.02
C PRO A 117 -3.95 15.51 -11.13
N MET A 118 -4.94 15.61 -12.03
CA MET A 118 -5.91 14.55 -12.26
C MET A 118 -5.28 13.32 -12.92
N LEU A 119 -4.33 13.53 -13.84
CA LEU A 119 -3.59 12.45 -14.47
C LEU A 119 -2.69 11.75 -13.45
N ASP A 120 -1.99 12.52 -12.65
CA ASP A 120 -1.15 11.98 -11.57
C ASP A 120 -1.97 11.22 -10.54
N LEU A 121 -3.18 11.70 -10.21
CA LEU A 121 -4.12 11.01 -9.34
C LEU A 121 -4.54 9.65 -9.91
N LEU A 122 -4.84 9.58 -11.20
CA LEU A 122 -5.19 8.32 -11.86
C LEU A 122 -4.07 7.30 -11.75
N PHE A 123 -2.82 7.69 -11.99
CA PHE A 123 -1.67 6.79 -11.83
C PHE A 123 -1.41 6.43 -10.37
N ALA A 124 -1.59 7.38 -9.44
CA ALA A 124 -1.46 7.13 -8.00
C ALA A 124 -2.47 6.11 -7.46
N ILE A 125 -3.62 5.94 -8.14
CA ILE A 125 -4.64 4.94 -7.79
C ILE A 125 -4.47 3.67 -8.63
N ALA A 126 -4.28 3.80 -9.94
CA ALA A 126 -4.26 2.66 -10.86
C ALA A 126 -3.07 1.72 -10.61
N LEU A 127 -1.87 2.25 -10.36
CA LEU A 127 -0.69 1.43 -10.14
C LEU A 127 -0.80 0.57 -8.86
N PRO A 128 -1.16 1.12 -7.68
CA PRO A 128 -1.45 0.30 -6.51
C PRO A 128 -2.62 -0.67 -6.69
N ALA A 129 -3.65 -0.29 -7.45
CA ALA A 129 -4.78 -1.18 -7.74
C ALA A 129 -4.34 -2.39 -8.59
N ILE A 130 -3.53 -2.18 -9.63
CA ILE A 130 -2.95 -3.27 -10.42
C ILE A 130 -2.06 -4.16 -9.55
N ALA A 131 -1.23 -3.55 -8.69
CA ALA A 131 -0.40 -4.27 -7.75
C ALA A 131 -1.23 -5.13 -6.78
N SER A 132 -2.38 -4.67 -6.33
CA SER A 132 -3.25 -5.40 -5.39
C SER A 132 -3.85 -6.69 -5.98
N ILE A 133 -3.96 -6.79 -7.30
CA ILE A 133 -4.39 -8.03 -7.99
C ILE A 133 -3.40 -9.17 -7.72
N GLY A 134 -2.12 -8.86 -7.48
CA GLY A 134 -1.08 -9.82 -7.11
C GLY A 134 -1.15 -10.38 -5.68
N ARG A 135 -2.20 -10.12 -4.92
CA ARG A 135 -2.47 -10.63 -3.55
C ARG A 135 -1.55 -10.11 -2.45
N ILE A 136 -1.12 -8.85 -2.50
CA ILE A 136 -0.23 -8.34 -1.47
C ILE A 136 -0.90 -7.22 -0.70
N ALA A 137 -1.03 -7.49 0.60
CA ALA A 137 -1.36 -6.48 1.59
C ALA A 137 -0.13 -5.59 1.82
N GLY A 138 -0.22 -4.31 1.51
CA GLY A 138 0.77 -3.32 1.94
C GLY A 138 0.62 -2.99 3.43
N GLY A 139 1.57 -2.24 3.98
CA GLY A 139 1.61 -1.92 5.41
C GLY A 139 0.35 -1.26 5.99
N THR A 140 -0.45 -0.59 5.17
CA THR A 140 -1.75 -0.03 5.57
C THR A 140 -2.80 -1.07 5.91
N ASP A 141 -2.70 -2.22 5.30
CA ASP A 141 -3.65 -3.30 5.50
C ASP A 141 -3.45 -3.97 6.87
N ILE A 142 -2.29 -3.78 7.50
CA ILE A 142 -2.04 -4.29 8.87
C ILE A 142 -3.00 -3.64 9.86
N ILE A 143 -3.18 -2.33 9.80
CA ILE A 143 -4.11 -1.62 10.68
C ILE A 143 -5.54 -2.10 10.43
N ALA A 144 -5.93 -2.21 9.16
CA ALA A 144 -7.26 -2.69 8.79
C ALA A 144 -7.51 -4.13 9.24
N LEU A 145 -6.52 -5.02 9.08
CA LEU A 145 -6.61 -6.41 9.53
C LEU A 145 -6.67 -6.54 11.06
N ILE A 146 -5.95 -5.68 11.80
CA ILE A 146 -6.06 -5.64 13.26
C ILE A 146 -7.44 -5.14 13.66
N VAL A 147 -7.94 -4.08 13.02
CA VAL A 147 -9.29 -3.55 13.29
C VAL A 147 -10.35 -4.59 12.94
N GLU A 148 -10.25 -5.28 11.81
CA GLU A 148 -11.17 -6.37 11.44
C GLU A 148 -11.16 -7.51 12.48
N LYS A 149 -9.97 -7.90 12.95
CA LYS A 149 -9.82 -8.98 13.92
C LYS A 149 -10.44 -8.67 15.29
N TYR A 150 -10.36 -7.41 15.73
CA TYR A 150 -10.78 -7.01 17.08
C TYR A 150 -12.09 -6.21 17.12
N THR A 151 -12.56 -5.69 15.99
CA THR A 151 -13.84 -5.03 15.85
C THR A 151 -14.71 -5.85 14.91
N HIS A 152 -16.00 -5.96 15.20
CA HIS A 152 -16.98 -6.70 14.40
C HIS A 152 -17.29 -6.02 13.05
N ILE A 153 -16.35 -5.27 12.49
CA ILE A 153 -16.48 -4.63 11.18
C ILE A 153 -16.21 -5.71 10.11
N HIS A 154 -17.26 -6.09 9.42
CA HIS A 154 -17.24 -7.19 8.44
C HIS A 154 -16.57 -6.84 7.10
N SER A 155 -16.08 -5.61 6.91
CA SER A 155 -15.44 -5.18 5.66
C SER A 155 -14.14 -4.41 5.94
N ILE A 156 -13.04 -4.98 5.46
CA ILE A 156 -11.72 -4.33 5.48
C ILE A 156 -11.76 -2.98 4.76
N ALA A 157 -12.51 -2.90 3.65
CA ALA A 157 -12.63 -1.68 2.87
C ALA A 157 -13.27 -0.53 3.65
N VAL A 158 -14.28 -0.82 4.47
CA VAL A 158 -14.91 0.21 5.32
C VAL A 158 -13.94 0.70 6.40
N ALA A 159 -13.19 -0.20 7.03
CA ALA A 159 -12.19 0.18 8.03
C ALA A 159 -11.08 1.07 7.42
N LEU A 160 -10.57 0.70 6.23
CA LEU A 160 -9.61 1.49 5.47
C LEU A 160 -10.19 2.85 5.07
N PHE A 161 -11.43 2.89 4.59
CA PHE A 161 -12.10 4.13 4.21
C PHE A 161 -12.22 5.10 5.38
N ILE A 162 -12.66 4.63 6.55
CA ILE A 162 -12.81 5.48 7.74
C ILE A 162 -11.45 6.03 8.18
N THR A 163 -10.41 5.19 8.21
CA THR A 163 -9.06 5.62 8.60
C THR A 163 -8.52 6.67 7.61
N ASP A 164 -8.66 6.42 6.33
CA ASP A 164 -8.20 7.35 5.28
C ASP A 164 -9.02 8.65 5.26
N LEU A 165 -10.32 8.60 5.62
CA LEU A 165 -11.18 9.78 5.72
C LEU A 165 -10.68 10.76 6.80
N PHE A 166 -10.28 10.26 7.96
CA PHE A 166 -9.66 11.10 8.99
C PHE A 166 -8.40 11.79 8.48
N MET A 167 -7.61 11.09 7.68
CA MET A 167 -6.40 11.65 7.08
C MET A 167 -6.71 12.74 6.06
N VAL A 168 -7.74 12.56 5.24
CA VAL A 168 -8.20 13.58 4.28
C VAL A 168 -8.75 14.81 4.99
N ILE A 169 -9.47 14.65 6.11
CA ILE A 169 -9.93 15.76 6.94
C ILE A 169 -8.71 16.53 7.49
N ALA A 170 -7.69 15.83 7.97
CA ALA A 170 -6.46 16.47 8.43
C ALA A 170 -5.75 17.23 7.28
N ALA A 171 -5.80 16.71 6.06
CA ALA A 171 -5.24 17.35 4.87
C ALA A 171 -5.89 18.70 4.56
N CYS A 172 -7.17 18.88 4.86
CA CYS A 172 -7.87 20.17 4.69
C CYS A 172 -7.26 21.31 5.53
N PHE A 173 -6.62 20.95 6.64
CA PHE A 173 -5.97 21.93 7.54
C PHE A 173 -4.48 22.17 7.24
N VAL A 174 -3.83 21.21 6.57
CA VAL A 174 -2.37 21.21 6.32
C VAL A 174 -2.04 21.66 4.92
N PHE A 175 -2.86 21.29 3.95
CA PHE A 175 -2.69 21.60 2.53
C PHE A 175 -3.76 22.58 2.04
N ASP A 176 -3.66 22.96 0.78
CA ASP A 176 -4.68 23.72 0.08
C ASP A 176 -5.94 22.88 -0.20
N LEU A 177 -7.05 23.56 -0.44
CA LEU A 177 -8.35 22.93 -0.68
C LEU A 177 -8.33 22.00 -1.89
N TYR A 178 -7.56 22.34 -2.95
CA TYR A 178 -7.47 21.51 -4.14
C TYR A 178 -6.82 20.16 -3.85
N THR A 179 -5.71 20.14 -3.11
CA THR A 179 -5.04 18.91 -2.68
C THR A 179 -5.94 18.05 -1.80
N ALA A 180 -6.70 18.65 -0.90
CA ALA A 180 -7.66 17.93 -0.07
C ALA A 180 -8.80 17.32 -0.91
N LEU A 181 -9.34 18.06 -1.88
CA LEU A 181 -10.39 17.57 -2.79
C LEU A 181 -9.88 16.41 -3.67
N TYR A 182 -8.68 16.54 -4.25
CA TYR A 182 -8.07 15.42 -4.99
C TYR A 182 -7.83 14.21 -4.11
N SER A 183 -7.41 14.41 -2.87
CA SER A 183 -7.22 13.33 -1.90
C SER A 183 -8.56 12.64 -1.57
N PHE A 184 -9.65 13.39 -1.43
CA PHE A 184 -10.98 12.85 -1.21
C PHE A 184 -11.49 12.03 -2.40
N VAL A 185 -11.31 12.54 -3.63
CA VAL A 185 -11.63 11.81 -4.85
C VAL A 185 -10.80 10.53 -4.92
N GLY A 186 -9.50 10.62 -4.65
CA GLY A 186 -8.58 9.47 -4.62
C GLY A 186 -8.99 8.41 -3.61
N LEU A 187 -9.40 8.82 -2.40
CA LEU A 187 -9.92 7.93 -1.38
C LEU A 187 -11.17 7.19 -1.85
N THR A 188 -12.13 7.91 -2.43
CA THR A 188 -13.40 7.34 -2.90
C THR A 188 -13.16 6.34 -4.03
N VAL A 189 -12.39 6.71 -5.04
CA VAL A 189 -12.08 5.83 -6.18
C VAL A 189 -11.28 4.60 -5.72
N LYS A 190 -10.27 4.79 -4.87
CA LYS A 190 -9.51 3.68 -4.28
C LYS A 190 -10.42 2.70 -3.55
N SER A 191 -11.34 3.18 -2.74
CA SER A 191 -12.27 2.35 -1.98
C SER A 191 -13.16 1.51 -2.91
N LEU A 192 -13.72 2.13 -3.94
CA LEU A 192 -14.54 1.42 -4.94
C LEU A 192 -13.74 0.36 -5.70
N VAL A 193 -12.51 0.68 -6.09
CA VAL A 193 -11.62 -0.26 -6.80
C VAL A 193 -11.25 -1.45 -5.91
N ILE A 194 -10.92 -1.21 -4.64
CA ILE A 194 -10.59 -2.28 -3.70
C ILE A 194 -11.78 -3.20 -3.48
N ASP A 195 -12.97 -2.65 -3.28
CA ASP A 195 -14.20 -3.44 -3.12
C ASP A 195 -14.48 -4.31 -4.34
N ALA A 196 -14.39 -3.75 -5.54
CA ALA A 196 -14.60 -4.49 -6.78
C ALA A 196 -13.57 -5.62 -6.99
N VAL A 197 -12.31 -5.40 -6.61
CA VAL A 197 -11.24 -6.41 -6.70
C VAL A 197 -11.46 -7.51 -5.66
N LEU A 198 -11.78 -7.16 -4.42
CA LEU A 198 -12.02 -8.12 -3.34
C LEU A 198 -13.24 -9.00 -3.63
N GLU A 199 -14.30 -8.43 -4.17
CA GLU A 199 -15.51 -9.17 -4.54
C GLU A 199 -15.23 -10.19 -5.64
N LYS A 200 -14.46 -9.82 -6.68
CA LYS A 200 -14.04 -10.77 -7.72
C LYS A 200 -13.17 -11.90 -7.17
N ILE A 201 -12.25 -11.60 -6.25
CA ILE A 201 -11.40 -12.63 -5.62
C ILE A 201 -12.24 -13.58 -4.77
N LYS A 202 -13.23 -13.09 -4.03
CA LYS A 202 -14.16 -13.93 -3.27
C LYS A 202 -14.98 -14.84 -4.17
N MET A 203 -15.50 -14.33 -5.30
CA MET A 203 -16.23 -15.13 -6.27
C MET A 203 -15.36 -16.22 -6.90
N CYS A 204 -14.11 -15.93 -7.27
CA CYS A 204 -13.20 -16.95 -7.81
C CYS A 204 -12.88 -18.06 -6.81
N LYS A 205 -12.84 -17.75 -5.50
CA LYS A 205 -12.64 -18.76 -4.45
C LYS A 205 -13.87 -19.61 -4.17
N ALA A 206 -15.07 -19.11 -4.46
CA ALA A 206 -16.31 -19.85 -4.26
C ALA A 206 -16.63 -20.83 -5.41
N ILE A 207 -15.95 -20.69 -6.55
CA ILE A 207 -16.13 -21.52 -7.75
C ILE A 207 -15.12 -22.71 -7.81
N LEU A 208 -14.06 -22.67 -7.00
CA LEU A 208 -13.07 -23.73 -6.84
C LEU A 208 -13.36 -24.60 -5.61
#